data_cc7ce56d86a978cfbf06614b145293eb
#
_entry.id   cc7ce56d86a978cfbf06614b145293eb
#
_cell.length_a   1.000
_cell.length_b   1.000
_cell.length_c   1.000
_cell.angle_alpha   90.00
_cell.angle_beta   90.00
_cell.angle_gamma   90.00
#
_symmetry.space_group_name_H-M   'P 1'
#
loop_
_entity.id
_entity.type
_entity.pdbx_description
1 polymer ?
#
loop_
_entity_poly.entity_id
_entity_poly.type
_entity_poly.pdbx_seq_one_letter_code
_entity_poly.pdbx_strand_id
1 'polypeptide(L)'
;MLLKHMQHENVIGLLDVFTSATSYQGFQDFYLVMPYMRTDLQKIMGHEFSDEKIQYLVYQMLKGLKYIHSAGIVHRDLKPGNLAVNEDCQLKILDFGLARHADAEMTGYVVTRWYRAPEVILNWMHYNQTVDIWSIGCIMAEMLTGKTLFKGKDYLDQLTQILKVMGHPGEDFVEKLEDKAAKNYIKSLPKIPKKDLSGLFPKANPQAVDLLDKMLQLDVEKRLTATEALAHPYFDQFRDVEEETEAQQSYDDSLEHEKLSINEWRTIPSFAAQTSNKGKLQHYQNFPSSHLHRDLDKETLRFLALSAAAPAI
;
A
#
# COMPACT_ATOMS: atom_id res chain seq x y z
N MET A 1 -17.66 -2.19 2.66
CA MET A 1 -16.80 -2.64 1.55
C MET A 1 -15.82 -1.53 1.22
N LEU A 2 -14.56 -1.74 1.51
CA LEU A 2 -13.48 -0.74 1.54
C LEU A 2 -13.30 0.03 0.23
N LEU A 3 -13.22 -0.66 -0.93
CA LEU A 3 -13.03 0.00 -2.23
C LEU A 3 -14.13 1.01 -2.59
N LYS A 4 -15.36 0.82 -2.11
CA LYS A 4 -16.45 1.77 -2.34
C LYS A 4 -16.29 3.04 -1.48
N HIS A 5 -15.65 2.91 -0.32
CA HIS A 5 -15.36 4.02 0.58
C HIS A 5 -14.26 4.93 0.03
N MET A 6 -13.29 4.36 -0.72
CA MET A 6 -12.14 5.07 -1.27
C MET A 6 -12.54 5.98 -2.44
N GLN A 7 -12.50 7.30 -2.23
CA GLN A 7 -12.82 8.33 -3.23
C GLN A 7 -11.73 9.40 -3.24
N HIS A 8 -10.60 9.07 -3.86
CA HIS A 8 -9.44 9.95 -3.95
C HIS A 8 -8.69 9.72 -5.28
N GLU A 9 -8.12 10.77 -5.86
CA GLU A 9 -7.43 10.68 -7.16
C GLU A 9 -6.26 9.70 -7.18
N ASN A 10 -5.53 9.56 -6.05
CA ASN A 10 -4.35 8.68 -5.94
C ASN A 10 -4.67 7.33 -5.26
N VAL A 11 -5.95 6.98 -5.13
CA VAL A 11 -6.41 5.67 -4.64
C VAL A 11 -7.32 5.05 -5.69
N ILE A 12 -7.18 3.74 -5.93
CA ILE A 12 -8.08 3.04 -6.86
C ILE A 12 -9.49 3.05 -6.29
N GLY A 13 -10.44 3.53 -7.09
CA GLY A 13 -11.86 3.54 -6.75
C GLY A 13 -12.60 2.39 -7.39
N LEU A 14 -13.79 2.12 -6.90
CA LEU A 14 -14.74 1.16 -7.46
C LEU A 14 -15.77 1.90 -8.31
N LEU A 15 -15.78 1.66 -9.62
CA LEU A 15 -16.73 2.26 -10.56
C LEU A 15 -18.07 1.52 -10.55
N ASP A 16 -18.02 0.18 -10.57
CA ASP A 16 -19.21 -0.65 -10.60
C ASP A 16 -18.92 -2.06 -10.06
N VAL A 17 -20.00 -2.78 -9.73
CA VAL A 17 -19.97 -4.20 -9.35
C VAL A 17 -21.14 -4.90 -10.05
N PHE A 18 -20.89 -6.04 -10.66
CA PHE A 18 -21.95 -6.84 -11.27
C PHE A 18 -21.68 -8.34 -11.15
N THR A 19 -22.69 -9.15 -11.41
CA THR A 19 -22.60 -10.61 -11.46
C THR A 19 -23.24 -11.15 -12.73
N SER A 20 -22.77 -12.30 -13.21
CA SER A 20 -23.41 -13.04 -14.31
C SER A 20 -24.66 -13.80 -13.85
N ALA A 21 -24.88 -13.94 -12.56
CA ALA A 21 -26.01 -14.67 -12.00
C ALA A 21 -27.35 -13.98 -12.29
N THR A 22 -28.33 -14.76 -12.75
CA THR A 22 -29.71 -14.33 -12.98
C THR A 22 -30.63 -14.62 -11.81
N SER A 23 -30.16 -15.38 -10.80
CA SER A 23 -30.88 -15.71 -9.57
C SER A 23 -29.93 -15.76 -8.38
N TYR A 24 -30.47 -15.67 -7.17
CA TYR A 24 -29.70 -15.81 -5.93
C TYR A 24 -29.00 -17.17 -5.80
N GLN A 25 -29.65 -18.23 -6.25
CA GLN A 25 -29.09 -19.59 -6.19
C GLN A 25 -27.92 -19.77 -7.16
N GLY A 26 -27.94 -19.05 -8.27
CA GLY A 26 -26.89 -19.06 -9.28
C GLY A 26 -25.74 -18.11 -9.01
N PHE A 27 -25.72 -17.39 -7.88
CA PHE A 27 -24.65 -16.46 -7.54
C PHE A 27 -23.37 -17.21 -7.15
N GLN A 28 -22.36 -17.15 -8.02
CA GLN A 28 -21.04 -17.78 -7.81
C GLN A 28 -19.90 -16.78 -8.02
N ASP A 29 -20.09 -15.82 -8.95
CA ASP A 29 -19.07 -14.87 -9.36
C ASP A 29 -19.58 -13.44 -9.28
N PHE A 30 -18.67 -12.51 -8.98
CA PHE A 30 -18.91 -11.08 -9.15
C PHE A 30 -17.70 -10.41 -9.78
N TYR A 31 -17.95 -9.34 -10.48
CA TYR A 31 -16.98 -8.57 -11.22
C TYR A 31 -16.90 -7.16 -10.66
N LEU A 32 -15.69 -6.70 -10.41
CA LEU A 32 -15.40 -5.34 -9.98
C LEU A 32 -14.93 -4.54 -11.20
N VAL A 33 -15.52 -3.37 -11.42
CA VAL A 33 -15.10 -2.44 -12.47
C VAL A 33 -14.32 -1.31 -11.80
N MET A 34 -13.09 -1.13 -12.23
CA MET A 34 -12.16 -0.13 -11.69
C MET A 34 -11.57 0.72 -12.82
N PRO A 35 -11.06 1.93 -12.55
CA PRO A 35 -10.32 2.71 -13.54
C PRO A 35 -9.15 1.91 -14.10
N TYR A 36 -9.01 1.92 -15.43
CA TYR A 36 -7.88 1.29 -16.09
C TYR A 36 -6.60 2.10 -15.88
N MET A 37 -5.53 1.42 -15.50
CA MET A 37 -4.17 1.97 -15.41
C MET A 37 -3.24 1.14 -16.29
N ARG A 38 -2.41 1.81 -17.10
CA ARG A 38 -1.61 1.15 -18.14
C ARG A 38 -0.56 0.19 -17.61
N THR A 39 0.08 0.55 -16.49
CA THR A 39 1.18 -0.22 -15.91
C THR A 39 1.23 -0.05 -14.40
N ASP A 40 2.18 -0.71 -13.78
CA ASP A 40 2.56 -0.54 -12.38
C ASP A 40 4.01 -0.08 -12.25
N LEU A 41 4.36 0.46 -11.09
CA LEU A 41 5.69 0.99 -10.82
C LEU A 41 6.77 -0.11 -10.89
N GLN A 42 6.44 -1.37 -10.55
CA GLN A 42 7.36 -2.50 -10.62
C GLN A 42 7.91 -2.72 -12.02
N LYS A 43 7.04 -2.60 -13.05
CA LYS A 43 7.42 -2.82 -14.45
C LYS A 43 8.33 -1.71 -14.99
N ILE A 44 8.25 -0.51 -14.43
CA ILE A 44 9.05 0.64 -14.86
C ILE A 44 10.23 0.96 -13.93
N MET A 45 10.40 0.21 -12.83
CA MET A 45 11.47 0.45 -11.84
C MET A 45 12.88 0.27 -12.42
N GLY A 46 13.04 -0.44 -13.54
CA GLY A 46 14.32 -0.60 -14.23
C GLY A 46 14.73 0.60 -15.10
N HIS A 47 13.88 1.61 -15.26
CA HIS A 47 14.20 2.83 -15.99
C HIS A 47 14.81 3.88 -15.05
N GLU A 48 15.62 4.78 -15.60
CA GLU A 48 16.12 5.94 -14.86
C GLU A 48 14.96 6.93 -14.63
N PHE A 49 14.82 7.36 -13.39
CA PHE A 49 13.86 8.40 -13.00
C PHE A 49 14.61 9.72 -12.80
N SER A 50 14.13 10.80 -13.40
CA SER A 50 14.57 12.14 -13.04
C SER A 50 14.15 12.49 -11.61
N ASP A 51 14.84 13.42 -10.96
CA ASP A 51 14.47 13.88 -9.61
C ASP A 51 13.04 14.42 -9.58
N GLU A 52 12.64 15.21 -10.57
CA GLU A 52 11.27 15.73 -10.70
C GLU A 52 10.23 14.60 -10.79
N LYS A 53 10.54 13.53 -11.53
CA LYS A 53 9.62 12.39 -11.64
C LYS A 53 9.50 11.63 -10.33
N ILE A 54 10.59 11.47 -9.59
CA ILE A 54 10.57 10.87 -8.25
C ILE A 54 9.75 11.73 -7.30
N GLN A 55 9.98 13.06 -7.28
CA GLN A 55 9.19 14.02 -6.49
C GLN A 55 7.69 13.84 -6.76
N TYR A 56 7.30 13.88 -8.04
CA TYR A 56 5.90 13.83 -8.43
C TYR A 56 5.23 12.51 -8.07
N LEU A 57 5.91 11.37 -8.27
CA LEU A 57 5.37 10.06 -7.93
C LEU A 57 5.26 9.88 -6.40
N VAL A 58 6.30 10.26 -5.64
CA VAL A 58 6.28 10.12 -4.17
C VAL A 58 5.25 11.06 -3.55
N TYR A 59 5.10 12.29 -4.07
CA TYR A 59 4.06 13.22 -3.63
C TYR A 59 2.66 12.62 -3.77
N GLN A 60 2.36 12.01 -4.92
CA GLN A 60 1.07 11.34 -5.15
C GLN A 60 0.86 10.13 -4.23
N MET A 61 1.91 9.34 -3.97
CA MET A 61 1.83 8.24 -2.98
C MET A 61 1.45 8.76 -1.61
N LEU A 62 2.08 9.86 -1.17
CA LEU A 62 1.81 10.46 0.13
C LEU A 62 0.43 11.11 0.21
N LYS A 63 -0.06 11.77 -0.87
CA LYS A 63 -1.45 12.26 -0.93
C LYS A 63 -2.46 11.13 -0.75
N GLY A 64 -2.32 10.07 -1.54
CA GLY A 64 -3.19 8.89 -1.41
C GLY A 64 -3.11 8.26 -0.02
N LEU A 65 -1.92 8.21 0.57
CA LEU A 65 -1.71 7.64 1.88
C LEU A 65 -2.29 8.50 3.01
N LYS A 66 -2.17 9.84 2.92
CA LYS A 66 -2.85 10.76 3.84
C LYS A 66 -4.36 10.50 3.88
N TYR A 67 -4.98 10.33 2.71
CA TYR A 67 -6.39 10.01 2.58
C TYR A 67 -6.74 8.66 3.23
N ILE A 68 -5.99 7.59 2.91
CA ILE A 68 -6.20 6.25 3.47
C ILE A 68 -6.08 6.26 5.00
N HIS A 69 -5.04 6.90 5.53
CA HIS A 69 -4.78 6.99 6.96
C HIS A 69 -5.83 7.82 7.69
N SER A 70 -6.35 8.89 7.08
CA SER A 70 -7.44 9.69 7.66
C SER A 70 -8.76 8.92 7.78
N ALA A 71 -8.97 7.89 6.94
CA ALA A 71 -10.07 6.94 7.07
C ALA A 71 -9.85 5.87 8.16
N GLY A 72 -8.75 5.93 8.91
CA GLY A 72 -8.41 4.94 9.93
C GLY A 72 -7.83 3.64 9.37
N ILE A 73 -7.45 3.59 8.09
CA ILE A 73 -6.98 2.39 7.40
C ILE A 73 -5.46 2.41 7.29
N VAL A 74 -4.83 1.25 7.44
CA VAL A 74 -3.42 0.99 7.17
C VAL A 74 -3.34 0.01 6.00
N HIS A 75 -2.58 0.35 4.95
CA HIS A 75 -2.48 -0.46 3.73
C HIS A 75 -1.68 -1.75 3.93
N ARG A 76 -0.54 -1.69 4.60
CA ARG A 76 0.35 -2.78 5.07
C ARG A 76 1.07 -3.59 3.98
N ASP A 77 0.75 -3.40 2.71
CA ASP A 77 1.41 -4.10 1.59
C ASP A 77 1.78 -3.14 0.45
N LEU A 78 2.24 -1.92 0.79
CA LEU A 78 2.77 -1.01 -0.22
C LEU A 78 4.07 -1.57 -0.79
N LYS A 79 4.09 -1.70 -2.11
CA LYS A 79 5.21 -2.16 -2.93
C LYS A 79 5.04 -1.63 -4.35
N PRO A 80 6.08 -1.61 -5.19
CA PRO A 80 5.96 -1.09 -6.55
C PRO A 80 4.85 -1.72 -7.39
N GLY A 81 4.56 -3.02 -7.21
CA GLY A 81 3.48 -3.72 -7.92
C GLY A 81 2.07 -3.29 -7.52
N ASN A 82 1.90 -2.66 -6.33
CA ASN A 82 0.62 -2.14 -5.85
C ASN A 82 0.45 -0.63 -6.10
N LEU A 83 1.30 -0.05 -6.97
CA LEU A 83 1.27 1.34 -7.38
C LEU A 83 1.09 1.40 -8.90
N ALA A 84 -0.13 1.63 -9.35
CA ALA A 84 -0.44 1.74 -10.78
C ALA A 84 -0.10 3.13 -11.29
N VAL A 85 0.41 3.20 -12.53
CA VAL A 85 0.85 4.44 -13.16
C VAL A 85 0.35 4.47 -14.61
N ASN A 86 -0.10 5.63 -15.07
CA ASN A 86 -0.45 5.87 -16.47
C ASN A 86 0.67 6.60 -17.25
N GLU A 87 0.41 6.93 -18.51
CA GLU A 87 1.36 7.62 -19.40
C GLU A 87 1.72 9.03 -18.91
N ASP A 88 0.80 9.70 -18.23
CA ASP A 88 0.97 11.06 -17.68
C ASP A 88 1.62 11.04 -16.28
N CYS A 89 2.14 9.89 -15.85
CA CYS A 89 2.70 9.66 -14.50
C CYS A 89 1.68 9.89 -13.37
N GLN A 90 0.38 9.82 -13.64
CA GLN A 90 -0.61 9.79 -12.59
C GLN A 90 -0.58 8.42 -11.90
N LEU A 91 -0.58 8.45 -10.56
CA LEU A 91 -0.42 7.27 -9.73
C LEU A 91 -1.68 6.97 -8.94
N LYS A 92 -2.00 5.67 -8.81
CA LYS A 92 -3.05 5.18 -7.91
C LYS A 92 -2.53 4.02 -7.06
N ILE A 93 -2.84 4.07 -5.76
CA ILE A 93 -2.58 2.97 -4.82
C ILE A 93 -3.64 1.89 -5.06
N LEU A 94 -3.18 0.66 -5.23
CA LEU A 94 -3.99 -0.54 -5.50
C LEU A 94 -3.93 -1.52 -4.34
N ASP A 95 -4.81 -2.53 -4.39
CA ASP A 95 -4.75 -3.78 -3.62
C ASP A 95 -4.81 -3.60 -2.10
N PHE A 96 -6.04 -3.43 -1.62
CA PHE A 96 -6.36 -3.38 -0.20
C PHE A 96 -6.59 -4.78 0.42
N GLY A 97 -6.10 -5.87 -0.22
CA GLY A 97 -6.31 -7.24 0.26
C GLY A 97 -5.74 -7.53 1.65
N LEU A 98 -4.70 -6.81 2.05
CA LEU A 98 -4.11 -6.87 3.39
C LEU A 98 -4.43 -5.64 4.26
N ALA A 99 -5.17 -4.67 3.73
CA ALA A 99 -5.55 -3.48 4.48
C ALA A 99 -6.46 -3.85 5.66
N ARG A 100 -6.26 -3.17 6.79
CA ARG A 100 -7.05 -3.36 8.02
C ARG A 100 -7.22 -2.03 8.73
N HIS A 101 -8.17 -2.00 9.63
CA HIS A 101 -8.26 -0.92 10.63
C HIS A 101 -6.99 -0.91 11.50
N ALA A 102 -6.58 0.27 11.99
CA ALA A 102 -5.33 0.44 12.73
C ALA A 102 -5.21 -0.46 13.98
N ASP A 103 -6.33 -0.89 14.54
CA ASP A 103 -6.40 -1.69 15.77
C ASP A 103 -6.42 -3.21 15.55
N ALA A 104 -6.34 -3.72 14.30
CA ALA A 104 -6.45 -5.14 14.01
C ALA A 104 -5.10 -5.88 14.08
N GLU A 105 -5.07 -7.07 14.71
CA GLU A 105 -3.87 -7.93 14.78
C GLU A 105 -3.45 -8.47 13.41
N MET A 106 -2.12 -8.51 13.18
CA MET A 106 -1.55 -9.06 11.95
C MET A 106 -1.36 -10.58 12.01
N THR A 107 -1.94 -11.28 11.04
CA THR A 107 -1.52 -12.64 10.67
C THR A 107 -0.54 -12.56 9.50
N GLY A 108 0.71 -12.98 9.72
CA GLY A 108 1.75 -12.92 8.69
C GLY A 108 1.70 -14.12 7.75
N TYR A 109 1.56 -13.90 6.44
CA TYR A 109 2.08 -14.85 5.44
C TYR A 109 2.43 -14.18 4.10
N VAL A 110 3.62 -14.49 3.63
CA VAL A 110 4.19 -14.47 2.26
C VAL A 110 3.70 -13.39 1.29
N VAL A 111 4.31 -12.19 1.33
CA VAL A 111 4.45 -11.31 0.16
C VAL A 111 5.69 -10.43 0.38
N THR A 112 6.27 -9.89 -0.67
CA THR A 112 7.57 -9.23 -0.75
C THR A 112 7.94 -8.42 0.49
N ARG A 113 8.63 -9.04 1.43
CA ARG A 113 9.02 -8.48 2.74
C ARG A 113 9.99 -7.31 2.65
N TRP A 114 10.54 -7.03 1.47
CA TRP A 114 11.57 -6.02 1.27
C TRP A 114 11.14 -4.58 1.58
N TYR A 115 9.84 -4.32 1.53
CA TYR A 115 9.23 -3.01 1.80
C TYR A 115 8.58 -2.92 3.18
N ARG A 116 8.59 -3.99 3.95
CA ARG A 116 7.95 -4.03 5.27
C ARG A 116 8.79 -3.35 6.35
N ALA A 117 8.12 -2.57 7.19
CA ALA A 117 8.74 -1.94 8.34
C ALA A 117 9.25 -2.98 9.35
N PRO A 118 10.34 -2.69 10.08
CA PRO A 118 10.97 -3.65 11.00
C PRO A 118 10.05 -4.09 12.13
N GLU A 119 9.20 -3.21 12.66
CA GLU A 119 8.20 -3.55 13.68
C GLU A 119 7.14 -4.55 13.18
N VAL A 120 6.84 -4.52 11.89
CA VAL A 120 5.93 -5.50 11.25
C VAL A 120 6.60 -6.85 11.08
N ILE A 121 7.90 -6.86 10.70
CA ILE A 121 8.67 -8.09 10.49
C ILE A 121 8.78 -8.89 11.78
N LEU A 122 8.96 -8.24 12.90
CA LEU A 122 9.26 -8.86 14.19
C LEU A 122 8.09 -8.82 15.18
N ASN A 123 6.96 -8.24 14.78
CA ASN A 123 5.81 -8.07 15.68
C ASN A 123 6.21 -7.45 17.03
N TRP A 124 7.04 -6.39 16.98
CA TRP A 124 7.69 -5.81 18.17
C TRP A 124 6.74 -5.05 19.08
N MET A 125 5.71 -4.47 18.50
CA MET A 125 4.74 -3.60 19.18
C MET A 125 3.48 -3.46 18.32
N HIS A 126 2.47 -2.82 18.86
CA HIS A 126 1.36 -2.35 18.05
C HIS A 126 1.88 -1.41 16.96
N TYR A 127 1.72 -1.79 15.69
CA TYR A 127 2.13 -0.98 14.57
C TYR A 127 1.10 0.13 14.32
N ASN A 128 1.58 1.27 13.87
CA ASN A 128 0.74 2.40 13.49
C ASN A 128 0.75 2.60 11.96
N GLN A 129 0.07 3.64 11.51
CA GLN A 129 -0.04 3.99 10.09
C GLN A 129 1.32 4.26 9.42
N THR A 130 2.36 4.63 10.18
CA THR A 130 3.69 4.94 9.62
C THR A 130 4.45 3.73 9.09
N VAL A 131 3.93 2.50 9.24
CA VAL A 131 4.47 1.33 8.53
C VAL A 131 4.41 1.52 7.02
N ASP A 132 3.38 2.21 6.52
CA ASP A 132 3.23 2.52 5.10
C ASP A 132 4.22 3.59 4.64
N ILE A 133 4.58 4.54 5.53
CA ILE A 133 5.63 5.54 5.27
C ILE A 133 6.99 4.88 5.09
N TRP A 134 7.34 3.88 5.92
CA TRP A 134 8.53 3.07 5.71
C TRP A 134 8.56 2.43 4.32
N SER A 135 7.45 1.84 3.91
CA SER A 135 7.32 1.21 2.59
C SER A 135 7.55 2.22 1.45
N ILE A 136 6.98 3.43 1.54
CA ILE A 136 7.24 4.50 0.56
C ILE A 136 8.71 4.90 0.58
N GLY A 137 9.36 4.99 1.73
CA GLY A 137 10.79 5.25 1.84
C GLY A 137 11.62 4.19 1.10
N CYS A 138 11.30 2.91 1.25
CA CYS A 138 11.96 1.83 0.50
C CYS A 138 11.74 1.94 -1.02
N ILE A 139 10.54 2.29 -1.46
CA ILE A 139 10.20 2.47 -2.88
C ILE A 139 10.96 3.68 -3.45
N MET A 140 10.99 4.80 -2.73
CA MET A 140 11.74 6.00 -3.12
C MET A 140 13.24 5.72 -3.27
N ALA A 141 13.83 5.00 -2.31
CA ALA A 141 15.25 4.60 -2.37
C ALA A 141 15.54 3.72 -3.60
N GLU A 142 14.60 2.84 -3.97
CA GLU A 142 14.72 2.00 -5.16
C GLU A 142 14.61 2.82 -6.46
N MET A 143 13.73 3.82 -6.52
CA MET A 143 13.65 4.75 -7.66
C MET A 143 14.95 5.56 -7.83
N LEU A 144 15.58 5.98 -6.72
CA LEU A 144 16.85 6.74 -6.73
C LEU A 144 18.05 5.93 -7.23
N THR A 145 18.04 4.61 -7.05
CA THR A 145 19.23 3.75 -7.30
C THR A 145 18.99 2.67 -8.35
N GLY A 146 17.74 2.36 -8.70
CA GLY A 146 17.39 1.19 -9.49
C GLY A 146 17.60 -0.15 -8.76
N LYS A 147 17.83 -0.13 -7.43
CA LYS A 147 18.09 -1.33 -6.62
C LYS A 147 17.27 -1.33 -5.36
N THR A 148 16.66 -2.48 -5.05
CA THR A 148 15.95 -2.69 -3.79
C THR A 148 16.88 -2.41 -2.61
N LEU A 149 16.45 -1.52 -1.70
CA LEU A 149 17.29 -1.06 -0.58
C LEU A 149 17.56 -2.18 0.44
N PHE A 150 16.54 -2.93 0.81
CA PHE A 150 16.63 -4.01 1.81
C PHE A 150 16.15 -5.34 1.22
N LYS A 151 17.04 -6.11 0.60
CA LYS A 151 16.72 -7.36 -0.09
C LYS A 151 17.05 -8.56 0.77
N GLY A 152 16.21 -8.86 1.77
CA GLY A 152 16.35 -10.02 2.65
C GLY A 152 15.83 -11.31 2.02
N LYS A 153 16.45 -12.43 2.32
CA LYS A 153 16.08 -13.78 1.87
C LYS A 153 14.94 -14.37 2.72
N ASP A 154 14.95 -14.05 4.01
CA ASP A 154 13.95 -14.43 5.01
C ASP A 154 13.72 -13.27 5.98
N TYR A 155 12.90 -13.44 7.02
CA TYR A 155 12.57 -12.39 7.98
C TYR A 155 13.77 -11.91 8.80
N LEU A 156 14.65 -12.82 9.24
CA LEU A 156 15.83 -12.47 10.03
C LEU A 156 16.90 -11.79 9.18
N ASP A 157 17.09 -12.27 7.94
CA ASP A 157 17.99 -11.62 6.99
C ASP A 157 17.45 -10.25 6.58
N GLN A 158 16.11 -10.09 6.42
CA GLN A 158 15.50 -8.79 6.15
C GLN A 158 15.83 -7.77 7.24
N LEU A 159 15.67 -8.15 8.51
CA LEU A 159 16.07 -7.29 9.62
C LEU A 159 17.57 -6.99 9.58
N THR A 160 18.39 -7.99 9.31
CA THR A 160 19.85 -7.80 9.19
C THR A 160 20.19 -6.79 8.11
N GLN A 161 19.54 -6.84 6.92
CA GLN A 161 19.75 -5.87 5.86
C GLN A 161 19.32 -4.45 6.29
N ILE A 162 18.21 -4.32 7.01
CA ILE A 162 17.76 -3.04 7.56
C ILE A 162 18.80 -2.48 8.55
N LEU A 163 19.21 -3.26 9.52
CA LEU A 163 20.14 -2.80 10.56
C LEU A 163 21.55 -2.51 10.01
N LYS A 164 21.99 -3.16 8.94
CA LYS A 164 23.24 -2.82 8.24
C LYS A 164 23.27 -1.39 7.69
N VAL A 165 22.12 -0.80 7.41
CA VAL A 165 21.98 0.57 6.89
C VAL A 165 21.57 1.52 8.00
N MET A 166 20.47 1.20 8.70
CA MET A 166 19.87 2.08 9.69
C MET A 166 20.59 2.06 11.04
N GLY A 167 21.51 1.12 11.21
CA GLY A 167 22.24 0.94 12.46
C GLY A 167 21.44 0.19 13.53
N HIS A 168 22.10 -0.10 14.64
CA HIS A 168 21.45 -0.68 15.82
C HIS A 168 20.55 0.38 16.47
N PRO A 169 19.27 0.08 16.79
CA PRO A 169 18.40 1.01 17.48
C PRO A 169 18.98 1.38 18.86
N GLY A 170 18.81 2.64 19.24
CA GLY A 170 19.29 3.15 20.54
C GLY A 170 18.65 2.44 21.73
N GLU A 171 19.28 2.52 22.89
CA GLU A 171 18.79 1.88 24.11
C GLU A 171 17.41 2.39 24.52
N ASP A 172 17.14 3.69 24.34
CA ASP A 172 15.83 4.29 24.61
C ASP A 172 14.71 3.63 23.81
N PHE A 173 14.96 3.32 22.52
CA PHE A 173 14.02 2.60 21.69
C PHE A 173 13.82 1.16 22.17
N VAL A 174 14.93 0.47 22.47
CA VAL A 174 14.88 -0.93 22.90
C VAL A 174 14.09 -1.07 24.22
N GLU A 175 14.21 -0.10 25.13
CA GLU A 175 13.46 -0.13 26.38
C GLU A 175 11.93 0.07 26.20
N LYS A 176 11.49 0.74 25.13
CA LYS A 176 10.08 0.90 24.76
C LYS A 176 9.42 -0.37 24.20
N LEU A 177 10.21 -1.37 23.78
CA LEU A 177 9.66 -2.61 23.23
C LEU A 177 8.87 -3.36 24.32
N GLU A 178 7.66 -3.77 24.01
CA GLU A 178 6.79 -4.51 24.95
C GLU A 178 7.18 -5.99 25.02
N ASP A 179 7.50 -6.59 23.88
CA ASP A 179 7.90 -7.99 23.80
C ASP A 179 9.32 -8.20 24.35
N LYS A 180 9.41 -8.98 25.43
CA LYS A 180 10.69 -9.33 26.05
C LYS A 180 11.61 -10.15 25.13
N ALA A 181 11.05 -11.00 24.26
CA ALA A 181 11.82 -11.80 23.34
C ALA A 181 12.47 -10.91 22.25
N ALA A 182 11.68 -9.98 21.69
CA ALA A 182 12.16 -8.97 20.75
C ALA A 182 13.24 -8.08 21.38
N LYS A 183 13.01 -7.59 22.62
CA LYS A 183 13.98 -6.80 23.38
C LYS A 183 15.32 -7.53 23.57
N ASN A 184 15.26 -8.78 24.01
CA ASN A 184 16.47 -9.60 24.22
C ASN A 184 17.20 -9.88 22.90
N TYR A 185 16.43 -10.17 21.84
CA TYR A 185 16.99 -10.39 20.52
C TYR A 185 17.75 -9.16 20.01
N ILE A 186 17.15 -7.98 20.05
CA ILE A 186 17.82 -6.74 19.62
C ILE A 186 19.07 -6.47 20.45
N LYS A 187 19.00 -6.63 21.80
CA LYS A 187 20.16 -6.46 22.68
C LYS A 187 21.31 -7.44 22.35
N SER A 188 21.00 -8.60 21.80
CA SER A 188 22.00 -9.60 21.39
C SER A 188 22.69 -9.30 20.06
N LEU A 189 22.11 -8.38 19.24
CA LEU A 189 22.66 -8.04 17.94
C LEU A 189 23.91 -7.15 18.07
N PRO A 190 24.85 -7.23 17.11
CA PRO A 190 26.01 -6.35 17.09
C PRO A 190 25.58 -4.88 17.02
N LYS A 191 26.22 -4.01 17.80
CA LYS A 191 26.05 -2.56 17.73
C LYS A 191 26.68 -2.02 16.44
N ILE A 192 25.89 -1.92 15.38
CA ILE A 192 26.30 -1.38 14.08
C ILE A 192 25.91 0.10 14.04
N PRO A 193 26.80 1.02 13.66
CA PRO A 193 26.44 2.42 13.49
C PRO A 193 25.53 2.62 12.28
N LYS A 194 24.64 3.61 12.34
CA LYS A 194 23.85 4.05 11.19
C LYS A 194 24.77 4.54 10.09
N LYS A 195 24.51 4.12 8.85
CA LYS A 195 25.22 4.63 7.68
C LYS A 195 24.77 6.05 7.34
N ASP A 196 25.69 6.84 6.83
CA ASP A 196 25.33 8.10 6.18
C ASP A 196 24.59 7.81 4.86
N LEU A 197 23.33 8.22 4.80
CA LEU A 197 22.53 8.05 3.59
C LEU A 197 23.03 8.90 2.44
N SER A 198 23.68 10.05 2.68
CA SER A 198 24.28 10.87 1.63
C SER A 198 25.38 10.09 0.89
N GLY A 199 26.14 9.25 1.60
CA GLY A 199 27.12 8.36 1.00
C GLY A 199 26.50 7.20 0.21
N LEU A 200 25.30 6.76 0.56
CA LEU A 200 24.56 5.72 -0.18
C LEU A 200 23.88 6.25 -1.43
N PHE A 201 23.47 7.53 -1.43
CA PHE A 201 22.77 8.20 -2.52
C PHE A 201 23.53 9.44 -3.04
N PRO A 202 24.79 9.29 -3.50
CA PRO A 202 25.67 10.44 -3.79
C PRO A 202 25.22 11.30 -4.97
N LYS A 203 24.31 10.79 -5.81
CA LYS A 203 23.75 11.52 -6.96
C LYS A 203 22.35 12.08 -6.69
N ALA A 204 21.76 11.76 -5.54
CA ALA A 204 20.41 12.18 -5.21
C ALA A 204 20.37 13.65 -4.76
N ASN A 205 19.23 14.29 -4.95
CA ASN A 205 18.95 15.60 -4.36
C ASN A 205 19.10 15.53 -2.83
N PRO A 206 19.85 16.43 -2.19
CA PRO A 206 20.01 16.42 -0.73
C PRO A 206 18.69 16.46 0.05
N GLN A 207 17.66 17.13 -0.46
CA GLN A 207 16.33 17.15 0.13
C GLN A 207 15.63 15.79 0.02
N ALA A 208 15.87 15.04 -1.07
CA ALA A 208 15.39 13.68 -1.21
C ALA A 208 16.01 12.75 -0.13
N VAL A 209 17.30 12.91 0.12
CA VAL A 209 18.01 12.11 1.13
C VAL A 209 17.54 12.47 2.54
N ASP A 210 17.29 13.74 2.82
CA ASP A 210 16.76 14.20 4.12
C ASP A 210 15.34 13.66 4.37
N LEU A 211 14.45 13.73 3.37
CA LEU A 211 13.13 13.12 3.45
C LEU A 211 13.22 11.60 3.70
N LEU A 212 14.08 10.93 2.94
CA LEU A 212 14.28 9.49 3.05
C LEU A 212 14.76 9.10 4.47
N ASP A 213 15.68 9.86 5.04
CA ASP A 213 16.16 9.63 6.41
C ASP A 213 15.05 9.76 7.46
N LYS A 214 14.14 10.69 7.27
CA LYS A 214 12.98 10.93 8.15
C LYS A 214 11.87 9.87 7.97
N MET A 215 11.71 9.31 6.77
CA MET A 215 10.76 8.22 6.51
C MET A 215 11.28 6.87 7.00
N LEU A 216 12.60 6.62 6.96
CA LEU A 216 13.21 5.35 7.35
C LEU A 216 13.70 5.37 8.81
N GLN A 217 12.90 5.87 9.75
CA GLN A 217 13.21 5.83 11.17
C GLN A 217 12.79 4.49 11.78
N LEU A 218 13.69 3.87 12.57
CA LEU A 218 13.37 2.64 13.31
C LEU A 218 12.37 2.92 14.42
N ASP A 219 12.51 4.07 15.11
CA ASP A 219 11.57 4.54 16.10
C ASP A 219 10.33 5.11 15.42
N VAL A 220 9.20 4.42 15.59
CA VAL A 220 7.91 4.79 14.96
C VAL A 220 7.41 6.18 15.39
N GLU A 221 7.81 6.65 16.58
CA GLU A 221 7.47 8.00 17.09
C GLU A 221 8.27 9.11 16.39
N LYS A 222 9.41 8.77 15.79
CA LYS A 222 10.27 9.70 15.05
C LYS A 222 10.03 9.64 13.53
N ARG A 223 9.32 8.62 13.06
CA ARG A 223 8.99 8.45 11.65
C ARG A 223 7.88 9.41 11.26
N LEU A 224 8.06 10.13 10.17
CA LEU A 224 7.06 11.06 9.65
C LEU A 224 5.71 10.36 9.41
N THR A 225 4.64 11.08 9.67
CA THR A 225 3.30 10.78 9.15
C THR A 225 3.20 11.21 7.68
N ALA A 226 2.14 10.79 6.97
CA ALA A 226 1.90 11.22 5.60
C ALA A 226 1.78 12.76 5.49
N THR A 227 1.06 13.38 6.43
CA THR A 227 0.89 14.84 6.48
C THR A 227 2.20 15.58 6.70
N GLU A 228 3.05 15.10 7.61
CA GLU A 228 4.37 15.70 7.86
C GLU A 228 5.32 15.51 6.67
N ALA A 229 5.27 14.34 6.01
CA ALA A 229 6.07 14.07 4.82
C ALA A 229 5.68 14.98 3.64
N LEU A 230 4.37 15.21 3.42
CA LEU A 230 3.88 16.15 2.39
C LEU A 230 4.34 17.59 2.64
N ALA A 231 4.55 17.98 3.89
CA ALA A 231 5.07 19.30 4.27
C ALA A 231 6.60 19.45 4.11
N HIS A 232 7.29 18.40 3.64
CA HIS A 232 8.75 18.45 3.49
C HIS A 232 9.16 19.34 2.30
N PRO A 233 10.24 20.15 2.42
CA PRO A 233 10.70 21.06 1.35
C PRO A 233 11.01 20.38 0.02
N TYR A 234 11.24 19.07 0.00
CA TYR A 234 11.44 18.29 -1.23
C TYR A 234 10.25 18.41 -2.20
N PHE A 235 9.04 18.73 -1.72
CA PHE A 235 7.84 18.84 -2.53
C PHE A 235 7.40 20.29 -2.81
N ASP A 236 8.14 21.30 -2.39
CA ASP A 236 7.72 22.71 -2.51
C ASP A 236 7.29 23.09 -3.94
N GLN A 237 7.90 22.46 -4.95
CA GLN A 237 7.57 22.70 -6.36
C GLN A 237 6.18 22.18 -6.78
N PHE A 238 5.70 21.10 -6.15
CA PHE A 238 4.46 20.40 -6.55
C PHE A 238 3.36 20.51 -5.51
N ARG A 239 3.70 21.05 -4.34
CA ARG A 239 2.78 21.03 -3.21
C ARG A 239 1.57 21.94 -3.43
N ASP A 240 0.38 21.32 -3.39
CA ASP A 240 -0.89 22.02 -3.28
C ASP A 240 -1.67 21.46 -2.08
N VAL A 241 -1.79 22.26 -1.02
CA VAL A 241 -2.42 21.86 0.23
C VAL A 241 -3.92 21.58 0.06
N GLU A 242 -4.58 22.25 -0.90
CA GLU A 242 -6.01 22.02 -1.16
C GLU A 242 -6.27 20.66 -1.81
N GLU A 243 -5.29 20.11 -2.52
CA GLU A 243 -5.37 18.76 -3.09
C GLU A 243 -5.02 17.65 -2.07
N GLU A 244 -4.42 17.99 -0.92
CA GLU A 244 -4.08 17.05 0.15
C GLU A 244 -5.30 16.68 1.00
N THR A 245 -6.32 16.08 0.37
CA THR A 245 -7.63 15.83 0.97
C THR A 245 -7.62 14.66 1.96
N GLU A 246 -8.57 14.69 2.88
CA GLU A 246 -8.83 13.64 3.88
C GLU A 246 -10.19 12.99 3.65
N ALA A 247 -10.37 11.77 4.16
CA ALA A 247 -11.65 11.09 4.10
C ALA A 247 -12.68 11.83 4.97
N GLN A 248 -13.91 11.95 4.48
CA GLN A 248 -14.99 12.64 5.20
C GLN A 248 -15.40 11.91 6.48
N GLN A 249 -15.18 10.61 6.54
CA GLN A 249 -15.47 9.76 7.70
C GLN A 249 -14.53 8.56 7.73
N SER A 250 -14.32 8.01 8.93
CA SER A 250 -13.59 6.75 9.09
C SER A 250 -14.32 5.60 8.42
N TYR A 251 -13.55 4.61 7.98
CA TYR A 251 -14.11 3.38 7.43
C TYR A 251 -14.79 2.56 8.52
N ASP A 252 -16.04 2.19 8.31
CA ASP A 252 -16.78 1.27 9.18
C ASP A 252 -16.48 -0.17 8.74
N ASP A 253 -15.73 -0.91 9.55
CA ASP A 253 -15.34 -2.31 9.33
C ASP A 253 -16.25 -3.31 10.08
N SER A 254 -17.34 -2.85 10.70
CA SER A 254 -18.27 -3.67 11.49
C SER A 254 -18.71 -4.95 10.75
N LEU A 255 -18.99 -4.83 9.44
CA LEU A 255 -19.38 -5.95 8.59
C LEU A 255 -18.23 -6.96 8.33
N GLU A 256 -16.97 -6.56 8.46
CA GLU A 256 -15.82 -7.46 8.22
C GLU A 256 -15.64 -8.47 9.36
N HIS A 257 -16.17 -8.14 10.54
CA HIS A 257 -16.11 -8.98 11.75
C HIS A 257 -17.33 -9.91 11.90
N GLU A 258 -18.37 -9.70 11.07
CA GLU A 258 -19.57 -10.52 11.11
C GLU A 258 -19.33 -11.90 10.49
N LYS A 259 -19.60 -12.95 11.28
CA LYS A 259 -19.54 -14.36 10.83
C LYS A 259 -20.87 -14.78 10.20
N LEU A 260 -21.22 -14.18 9.07
CA LEU A 260 -22.45 -14.48 8.36
C LEU A 260 -22.26 -15.66 7.39
N SER A 261 -23.30 -16.50 7.29
CA SER A 261 -23.38 -17.51 6.23
C SER A 261 -23.57 -16.85 4.86
N ILE A 262 -23.30 -17.57 3.78
CA ILE A 262 -23.51 -17.08 2.40
C ILE A 262 -24.95 -16.60 2.20
N ASN A 263 -25.94 -17.24 2.81
CA ASN A 263 -27.34 -16.85 2.69
C ASN A 263 -27.64 -15.55 3.43
N GLU A 264 -27.04 -15.32 4.59
CA GLU A 264 -27.18 -14.05 5.33
C GLU A 264 -26.48 -12.90 4.60
N TRP A 265 -25.30 -13.12 4.05
CA TRP A 265 -24.62 -12.12 3.20
C TRP A 265 -25.49 -11.68 2.01
N ARG A 266 -26.23 -12.62 1.38
CA ARG A 266 -27.13 -12.33 0.26
C ARG A 266 -28.32 -11.45 0.65
N THR A 267 -28.71 -11.41 1.92
CA THR A 267 -29.86 -10.61 2.40
C THR A 267 -29.51 -9.18 2.79
N ILE A 268 -28.22 -8.83 2.86
CA ILE A 268 -27.80 -7.47 3.20
C ILE A 268 -28.23 -6.50 2.07
N PRO A 269 -29.02 -5.46 2.37
CA PRO A 269 -29.61 -4.58 1.36
C PRO A 269 -28.60 -3.88 0.45
N SER A 270 -27.41 -3.53 0.99
CA SER A 270 -26.33 -2.93 0.22
C SER A 270 -25.74 -3.86 -0.84
N PHE A 271 -25.76 -5.17 -0.62
CA PHE A 271 -25.31 -6.18 -1.56
C PHE A 271 -26.39 -6.51 -2.59
N ALA A 272 -27.65 -6.63 -2.16
CA ALA A 272 -28.79 -6.94 -3.02
C ALA A 272 -29.07 -5.81 -4.04
N ALA A 273 -28.96 -4.54 -3.63
CA ALA A 273 -29.22 -3.39 -4.51
C ALA A 273 -28.18 -3.25 -5.64
N GLN A 274 -26.95 -3.73 -5.44
CA GLN A 274 -25.87 -3.64 -6.42
C GLN A 274 -25.89 -4.76 -7.47
N THR A 275 -26.53 -5.89 -7.16
CA THR A 275 -26.59 -7.07 -8.05
C THR A 275 -27.84 -7.13 -8.93
N SER A 276 -28.84 -6.26 -8.70
CA SER A 276 -30.16 -6.36 -9.36
C SER A 276 -30.26 -5.76 -10.77
N ASN A 277 -29.18 -5.24 -11.35
CA ASN A 277 -29.24 -4.47 -12.59
C ASN A 277 -28.92 -5.33 -13.84
N LYS A 278 -29.94 -6.06 -14.34
CA LYS A 278 -29.85 -6.91 -15.57
C LYS A 278 -29.38 -6.16 -16.84
N GLY A 279 -29.52 -4.83 -16.89
CA GLY A 279 -29.11 -4.02 -18.05
C GLY A 279 -27.60 -3.76 -18.15
N LYS A 280 -26.86 -3.85 -17.04
CA LYS A 280 -25.44 -3.50 -17.00
C LYS A 280 -24.55 -4.54 -17.68
N LEU A 281 -24.90 -5.83 -17.59
CA LEU A 281 -24.14 -6.88 -18.26
C LEU A 281 -24.15 -6.72 -19.79
N GLN A 282 -25.32 -6.37 -20.36
CA GLN A 282 -25.44 -6.09 -21.79
C GLN A 282 -24.68 -4.84 -22.22
N HIS A 283 -24.62 -3.83 -21.36
CA HIS A 283 -23.86 -2.61 -21.63
C HIS A 283 -22.37 -2.89 -21.75
N TYR A 284 -21.79 -3.69 -20.85
CA TYR A 284 -20.36 -4.06 -20.90
C TYR A 284 -20.04 -5.13 -21.95
N GLN A 285 -20.99 -6.00 -22.30
CA GLN A 285 -20.82 -6.97 -23.41
C GLN A 285 -20.89 -6.30 -24.78
N ASN A 286 -21.54 -5.16 -24.92
CA ASN A 286 -21.64 -4.39 -26.17
C ASN A 286 -20.53 -3.38 -26.38
N PHE A 287 -19.54 -3.28 -25.47
CA PHE A 287 -18.33 -2.52 -25.76
C PHE A 287 -17.59 -3.21 -26.91
N PRO A 288 -17.24 -2.48 -28.00
CA PRO A 288 -16.54 -3.07 -29.13
C PRO A 288 -15.28 -3.74 -28.62
N SER A 289 -15.10 -5.01 -28.97
CA SER A 289 -13.90 -5.80 -28.65
C SER A 289 -12.59 -5.14 -29.09
N SER A 290 -12.65 -4.15 -29.98
CA SER A 290 -11.50 -3.32 -30.40
C SER A 290 -10.93 -2.40 -29.29
N HIS A 291 -11.68 -2.12 -28.22
CA HIS A 291 -11.20 -1.34 -27.06
C HIS A 291 -10.85 -2.21 -25.85
N LEU A 292 -11.36 -3.46 -25.82
CA LEU A 292 -11.07 -4.47 -24.81
C LEU A 292 -9.85 -5.36 -25.15
N HIS A 293 -9.37 -5.34 -26.40
CA HIS A 293 -8.44 -6.33 -26.93
C HIS A 293 -7.09 -5.80 -27.38
N ARG A 294 -6.71 -4.59 -27.01
CA ARG A 294 -5.37 -4.14 -27.41
C ARG A 294 -4.34 -4.26 -26.31
N ASP A 295 -4.42 -4.98 -25.28
CA ASP A 295 -3.32 -5.26 -24.34
C ASP A 295 -3.79 -5.65 -22.91
N LEU A 296 -4.98 -6.21 -22.77
CA LEU A 296 -5.33 -6.94 -21.56
C LEU A 296 -4.97 -8.40 -21.78
N ASP A 297 -3.80 -8.82 -21.29
CA ASP A 297 -3.50 -10.23 -21.25
C ASP A 297 -4.46 -10.96 -20.30
N LYS A 298 -4.63 -12.26 -20.52
CA LYS A 298 -5.52 -13.10 -19.71
C LYS A 298 -5.14 -13.14 -18.21
N GLU A 299 -3.94 -12.72 -17.84
CA GLU A 299 -3.47 -12.62 -16.45
C GLU A 299 -4.04 -11.39 -15.75
N THR A 300 -4.18 -10.26 -16.43
CA THR A 300 -4.78 -9.04 -15.85
C THR A 300 -6.25 -9.23 -15.51
N LEU A 301 -6.99 -9.97 -16.35
CA LEU A 301 -8.38 -10.36 -16.05
C LEU A 301 -8.47 -11.39 -14.91
N ARG A 302 -7.48 -12.27 -14.77
CA ARG A 302 -7.38 -13.20 -13.63
C ARG A 302 -7.09 -12.49 -12.31
N PHE A 303 -6.30 -11.43 -12.32
CA PHE A 303 -5.99 -10.64 -11.10
C PHE A 303 -7.23 -9.94 -10.54
N LEU A 304 -8.14 -9.49 -11.40
CA LEU A 304 -9.42 -8.89 -11.01
C LEU A 304 -10.41 -9.90 -10.41
N ALA A 305 -10.31 -11.17 -10.78
CA ALA A 305 -11.18 -12.23 -10.29
C ALA A 305 -10.64 -12.94 -9.00
N LEU A 306 -9.33 -12.95 -8.79
CA LEU A 306 -8.70 -13.71 -7.71
C LEU A 306 -8.72 -13.01 -6.33
N SER A 307 -8.86 -11.68 -6.27
CA SER A 307 -9.00 -10.99 -4.98
C SER A 307 -10.35 -11.22 -4.30
N ALA A 308 -11.30 -11.79 -5.02
CA ALA A 308 -12.67 -12.05 -4.54
C ALA A 308 -12.92 -13.51 -4.12
N ALA A 309 -12.01 -14.43 -4.42
CA ALA A 309 -12.17 -15.87 -4.21
C ALA A 309 -11.17 -16.48 -3.21
N ALA A 310 -10.78 -15.74 -2.16
CA ALA A 310 -10.07 -16.35 -1.05
C ALA A 310 -11.07 -17.13 -0.19
N PRO A 311 -11.03 -18.48 -0.13
CA PRO A 311 -11.82 -19.22 0.83
C PRO A 311 -11.29 -18.91 2.22
N ALA A 312 -12.19 -18.57 3.13
CA ALA A 312 -11.93 -18.64 4.55
C ALA A 312 -11.60 -20.11 4.91
N ILE A 313 -10.38 -20.41 5.24
CA ILE A 313 -9.95 -21.53 6.07
C ILE A 313 -9.14 -20.97 7.22
#